data_717d40721a6e2e8f4407e6972685a069
#
_entry.id   717d40721a6e2e8f4407e6972685a069
#
_cell.length_a   1.000
_cell.length_b   1.000
_cell.length_c   1.000
_cell.angle_alpha   90.00
_cell.angle_beta   90.00
_cell.angle_gamma   90.00
#
_symmetry.space_group_name_H-M   'P 1'
#
loop_
_entity.id
_entity.type
_entity.pdbx_description
1 polymer ?
#
loop_
_entity_poly.entity_id
_entity_poly.type
_entity_poly.pdbx_seq_one_letter_code
_entity_poly.pdbx_strand_id
1 'polypeptide(L)'
;MTWGIPTHIFLYIHVALSLIGLVSGLVVVFGLLTGESFGGWTVLLLLTLFLTTLTGFPLPPFGFDPPRAVGFVSLILLAIAVLAIYVFRLRGAWRWIYVVTVMIALYLDAFVGVIQAFAKLPSLHTLAPTQTEPPFLIGQVVVLAIFVLLGILAMRGFRPVVSRR
;
A
#
# COMPACT_ATOMS: atom_id res chain seq x y z
N MET A 1 -24.00 -11.17 1.88
CA MET A 1 -23.65 -10.85 0.47
C MET A 1 -23.10 -9.43 0.43
N THR A 2 -22.01 -9.22 -0.28
CA THR A 2 -21.37 -7.90 -0.45
C THR A 2 -21.40 -7.58 -1.95
N TRP A 3 -22.11 -6.53 -2.36
CA TRP A 3 -22.34 -6.17 -3.77
C TRP A 3 -22.89 -7.32 -4.65
N GLY A 4 -23.78 -8.14 -4.09
CA GLY A 4 -24.36 -9.29 -4.80
C GLY A 4 -23.50 -10.55 -4.87
N ILE A 5 -22.27 -10.51 -4.35
CA ILE A 5 -21.32 -11.62 -4.30
C ILE A 5 -21.29 -12.21 -2.88
N PRO A 6 -21.15 -13.53 -2.69
CA PRO A 6 -20.93 -14.13 -1.38
C PRO A 6 -19.73 -13.46 -0.68
N THR A 7 -19.91 -13.04 0.57
CA THR A 7 -18.91 -12.21 1.31
C THR A 7 -17.53 -12.87 1.37
N HIS A 8 -17.45 -14.19 1.46
CA HIS A 8 -16.16 -14.90 1.46
C HIS A 8 -15.44 -14.80 0.11
N ILE A 9 -16.15 -14.90 -1.02
CA ILE A 9 -15.55 -14.72 -2.35
C ILE A 9 -15.08 -13.28 -2.52
N PHE A 10 -15.91 -12.33 -2.10
CA PHE A 10 -15.54 -10.91 -2.14
C PHE A 10 -14.29 -10.61 -1.31
N LEU A 11 -14.15 -11.24 -0.13
CA LEU A 11 -12.96 -11.14 0.71
C LEU A 11 -11.72 -11.72 -0.01
N TYR A 12 -11.84 -12.86 -0.69
CA TYR A 12 -10.71 -13.43 -1.45
C TYR A 12 -10.27 -12.50 -2.58
N ILE A 13 -11.20 -11.87 -3.29
CA ILE A 13 -10.88 -10.86 -4.32
C ILE A 13 -10.12 -9.68 -3.69
N HIS A 14 -10.60 -9.15 -2.58
CA HIS A 14 -9.95 -8.06 -1.86
C HIS A 14 -8.51 -8.42 -1.44
N VAL A 15 -8.31 -9.59 -0.85
CA VAL A 15 -7.00 -10.07 -0.43
C VAL A 15 -6.07 -10.28 -1.64
N ALA A 16 -6.59 -10.85 -2.73
CA ALA A 16 -5.80 -11.03 -3.96
C ALA A 16 -5.33 -9.67 -4.53
N LEU A 17 -6.22 -8.66 -4.55
CA LEU A 17 -5.88 -7.30 -4.99
C LEU A 17 -4.77 -6.69 -4.11
N SER A 18 -4.86 -6.83 -2.78
CA SER A 18 -3.83 -6.36 -1.85
C SER A 18 -2.48 -7.04 -2.11
N LEU A 19 -2.46 -8.36 -2.27
CA LEU A 19 -1.22 -9.10 -2.55
C LEU A 19 -0.60 -8.70 -3.90
N ILE A 20 -1.41 -8.52 -4.94
CA ILE A 20 -0.94 -8.01 -6.24
C ILE A 20 -0.39 -6.59 -6.07
N GLY A 21 -1.05 -5.75 -5.27
CA GLY A 21 -0.59 -4.41 -4.91
C GLY A 21 0.78 -4.43 -4.23
N LEU A 22 0.96 -5.29 -3.23
CA LEU A 22 2.24 -5.45 -2.54
C LEU A 22 3.36 -5.92 -3.48
N VAL A 23 3.11 -6.94 -4.30
CA VAL A 23 4.10 -7.46 -5.25
C VAL A 23 4.47 -6.41 -6.29
N SER A 24 3.47 -5.78 -6.93
CA SER A 24 3.73 -4.72 -7.91
C SER A 24 4.40 -3.51 -7.27
N GLY A 25 4.07 -3.21 -6.00
CA GLY A 25 4.70 -2.18 -5.20
C GLY A 25 6.18 -2.44 -4.97
N LEU A 26 6.58 -3.66 -4.64
CA LEU A 26 7.99 -4.02 -4.48
C LEU A 26 8.76 -3.82 -5.79
N VAL A 27 8.17 -4.17 -6.95
CA VAL A 27 8.79 -3.92 -8.27
C VAL A 27 8.95 -2.42 -8.53
N VAL A 28 7.92 -1.62 -8.23
CA VAL A 28 8.00 -0.16 -8.37
C VAL A 28 9.05 0.43 -7.42
N VAL A 29 9.10 -0.02 -6.17
CA VAL A 29 10.13 0.42 -5.20
C VAL A 29 11.53 0.09 -5.71
N PHE A 30 11.75 -1.10 -6.26
CA PHE A 30 13.03 -1.45 -6.88
C PHE A 30 13.40 -0.47 -8.01
N GLY A 31 12.45 -0.13 -8.89
CA GLY A 31 12.67 0.90 -9.91
C GLY A 31 13.02 2.27 -9.31
N LEU A 32 12.32 2.68 -8.25
CA LEU A 32 12.64 3.94 -7.57
C LEU A 32 14.05 3.95 -6.97
N LEU A 33 14.54 2.81 -6.47
CA LEU A 33 15.89 2.66 -5.92
C LEU A 33 16.97 2.72 -7.01
N THR A 34 16.70 2.14 -8.18
CA THR A 34 17.64 2.09 -9.33
C THR A 34 17.55 3.33 -10.24
N GLY A 35 16.59 4.23 -9.96
CA GLY A 35 16.38 5.42 -10.79
C GLY A 35 15.60 5.14 -12.08
N GLU A 36 15.03 3.94 -12.22
CA GLU A 36 14.21 3.53 -13.34
C GLU A 36 12.73 3.75 -13.09
N SER A 37 11.94 3.83 -14.16
CA SER A 37 10.48 3.91 -14.07
C SER A 37 9.84 2.74 -14.82
N PHE A 38 9.13 1.90 -14.09
CA PHE A 38 8.37 0.78 -14.63
C PHE A 38 6.90 1.16 -14.80
N GLY A 39 6.56 1.87 -15.89
CA GLY A 39 5.24 2.46 -16.11
C GLY A 39 4.08 1.46 -15.98
N GLY A 40 4.19 0.27 -16.55
CA GLY A 40 3.16 -0.77 -16.42
C GLY A 40 2.97 -1.26 -14.98
N TRP A 41 4.06 -1.48 -14.25
CA TRP A 41 4.01 -1.87 -12.83
C TRP A 41 3.46 -0.76 -11.94
N THR A 42 3.76 0.50 -12.27
CA THR A 42 3.18 1.65 -11.55
C THR A 42 1.66 1.72 -11.75
N VAL A 43 1.17 1.51 -12.96
CA VAL A 43 -0.28 1.46 -13.24
C VAL A 43 -0.93 0.30 -12.46
N LEU A 44 -0.31 -0.88 -12.50
CA LEU A 44 -0.81 -2.05 -11.78
C LEU A 44 -0.86 -1.78 -10.28
N LEU A 45 0.20 -1.22 -9.68
CA LEU A 45 0.24 -0.83 -8.28
C LEU A 45 -0.88 0.13 -7.91
N LEU A 46 -0.99 1.26 -8.62
CA LEU A 46 -1.97 2.30 -8.30
C LEU A 46 -3.40 1.77 -8.44
N LEU A 47 -3.65 0.98 -9.48
CA LEU A 47 -4.97 0.37 -9.73
C LEU A 47 -5.32 -0.66 -8.64
N THR A 48 -4.41 -1.55 -8.31
CA THR A 48 -4.68 -2.60 -7.31
C THR A 48 -4.84 -2.02 -5.91
N LEU A 49 -4.01 -1.06 -5.49
CA LEU A 49 -4.19 -0.37 -4.21
C LEU A 49 -5.52 0.41 -4.16
N PHE A 50 -5.90 1.06 -5.25
CA PHE A 50 -7.19 1.74 -5.34
C PHE A 50 -8.35 0.74 -5.19
N LEU A 51 -8.33 -0.36 -5.93
CA LEU A 51 -9.37 -1.39 -5.87
C LEU A 51 -9.37 -2.11 -4.51
N THR A 52 -8.21 -2.39 -3.92
CA THR A 52 -8.11 -2.94 -2.56
C THR A 52 -8.79 -2.00 -1.56
N THR A 53 -8.47 -0.72 -1.61
CA THR A 53 -9.08 0.26 -0.71
C THR A 53 -10.59 0.33 -0.92
N LEU A 54 -11.04 0.42 -2.17
CA LEU A 54 -12.46 0.51 -2.51
C LEU A 54 -13.25 -0.73 -2.06
N THR A 55 -12.69 -1.92 -2.27
CA THR A 55 -13.30 -3.19 -1.85
C THR A 55 -13.21 -3.45 -0.34
N GLY A 56 -12.37 -2.73 0.37
CA GLY A 56 -12.29 -2.79 1.85
C GLY A 56 -13.50 -2.17 2.54
N PHE A 57 -14.07 -1.10 2.00
CA PHE A 57 -15.17 -0.37 2.63
C PHE A 57 -16.46 -1.19 2.86
N PRO A 58 -16.92 -2.03 1.92
CA PRO A 58 -18.15 -2.82 2.10
C PRO A 58 -17.94 -4.12 2.88
N LEU A 59 -16.72 -4.43 3.34
CA LEU A 59 -16.47 -5.61 4.17
C LEU A 59 -16.89 -5.39 5.63
N PRO A 60 -17.50 -6.39 6.29
CA PRO A 60 -17.83 -6.31 7.71
C PRO A 60 -16.53 -6.33 8.58
N PRO A 61 -16.61 -5.81 9.84
CA PRO A 61 -17.75 -5.19 10.50
C PRO A 61 -18.08 -3.81 9.93
N PHE A 62 -19.39 -3.41 9.97
CA PHE A 62 -19.82 -2.10 9.50
C PHE A 62 -19.65 -1.04 10.60
N GLY A 63 -19.21 0.14 10.23
CA GLY A 63 -18.97 1.26 11.13
C GLY A 63 -17.68 2.01 10.77
N PHE A 64 -17.37 3.09 11.48
CA PHE A 64 -16.09 3.77 11.33
C PHE A 64 -15.08 3.07 12.25
N ASP A 65 -14.21 2.28 11.65
CA ASP A 65 -13.16 1.51 12.30
C ASP A 65 -11.75 1.91 11.77
N PRO A 66 -10.67 1.52 12.46
CA PRO A 66 -9.31 1.86 12.04
C PRO A 66 -8.98 1.45 10.59
N PRO A 67 -9.36 0.28 10.06
CA PRO A 67 -9.14 -0.07 8.66
C PRO A 67 -9.78 0.90 7.67
N ARG A 68 -10.97 1.41 7.94
CA ARG A 68 -11.63 2.41 7.07
C ARG A 68 -10.95 3.76 7.12
N ALA A 69 -10.48 4.19 8.31
CA ALA A 69 -9.67 5.39 8.42
C ALA A 69 -8.39 5.30 7.57
N VAL A 70 -7.69 4.16 7.64
CA VAL A 70 -6.55 3.85 6.77
C VAL A 70 -6.95 3.90 5.29
N GLY A 71 -8.11 3.35 4.93
CA GLY A 71 -8.65 3.39 3.56
C GLY A 71 -8.85 4.82 3.05
N PHE A 72 -9.44 5.72 3.84
CA PHE A 72 -9.61 7.13 3.45
C PHE A 72 -8.26 7.82 3.23
N VAL A 73 -7.30 7.61 4.14
CA VAL A 73 -5.93 8.16 3.98
C VAL A 73 -5.28 7.60 2.72
N SER A 74 -5.41 6.30 2.45
CA SER A 74 -4.88 5.67 1.25
C SER A 74 -5.45 6.25 -0.03
N LEU A 75 -6.76 6.52 -0.10
CA LEU A 75 -7.38 7.16 -1.26
C LEU A 75 -6.81 8.56 -1.53
N ILE A 76 -6.61 9.36 -0.49
CA ILE A 76 -6.01 10.68 -0.61
C ILE A 76 -4.57 10.57 -1.14
N LEU A 77 -3.77 9.67 -0.57
CA LEU A 77 -2.39 9.45 -1.01
C LEU A 77 -2.32 8.98 -2.46
N LEU A 78 -3.20 8.05 -2.86
CA LEU A 78 -3.28 7.57 -4.24
C LEU A 78 -3.69 8.68 -5.22
N ALA A 79 -4.65 9.52 -4.85
CA ALA A 79 -5.04 10.68 -5.66
C ALA A 79 -3.84 11.64 -5.86
N ILE A 80 -3.09 11.93 -4.79
CA ILE A 80 -1.89 12.77 -4.88
C ILE A 80 -0.82 12.10 -5.74
N ALA A 81 -0.60 10.78 -5.61
CA ALA A 81 0.37 10.04 -6.42
C ALA A 81 0.01 10.08 -7.93
N VAL A 82 -1.28 9.90 -8.26
CA VAL A 82 -1.80 10.01 -9.64
C VAL A 82 -1.59 11.42 -10.18
N LEU A 83 -1.93 12.46 -9.42
CA LEU A 83 -1.68 13.85 -9.82
C LEU A 83 -0.18 14.09 -10.04
N ALA A 84 0.68 13.62 -9.15
CA ALA A 84 2.11 13.81 -9.22
C ALA A 84 2.70 13.22 -10.51
N ILE A 85 2.28 11.99 -10.89
CA ILE A 85 2.84 11.32 -12.08
C ILE A 85 2.18 11.76 -13.39
N TYR A 86 0.85 11.85 -13.45
CA TYR A 86 0.14 12.07 -14.72
C TYR A 86 -0.11 13.55 -15.03
N VAL A 87 -0.38 14.38 -14.03
CA VAL A 87 -0.66 15.81 -14.22
C VAL A 87 0.64 16.61 -14.15
N PHE A 88 1.38 16.48 -13.05
CA PHE A 88 2.59 17.27 -12.81
C PHE A 88 3.86 16.63 -13.37
N ARG A 89 3.76 15.40 -13.91
CA ARG A 89 4.83 14.68 -14.64
C ARG A 89 6.15 14.64 -13.85
N LEU A 90 6.05 14.48 -12.53
CA LEU A 90 7.18 14.38 -11.60
C LEU A 90 8.14 15.58 -11.63
N ARG A 91 7.69 16.76 -12.06
CA ARG A 91 8.54 17.95 -12.16
C ARG A 91 8.75 18.58 -10.78
N GLY A 92 9.98 19.04 -10.52
CA GLY A 92 10.32 19.74 -9.27
C GLY A 92 9.98 18.90 -8.02
N ALA A 93 9.23 19.48 -7.10
CA ALA A 93 8.82 18.82 -5.85
C ALA A 93 7.89 17.62 -6.05
N TRP A 94 7.16 17.54 -7.17
CA TRP A 94 6.21 16.47 -7.43
C TRP A 94 6.86 15.09 -7.54
N ARG A 95 8.14 15.02 -7.87
CA ARG A 95 8.92 13.80 -7.78
C ARG A 95 8.97 13.24 -6.35
N TRP A 96 9.28 14.09 -5.38
CA TRP A 96 9.35 13.71 -3.97
C TRP A 96 7.97 13.37 -3.42
N ILE A 97 6.96 14.17 -3.77
CA ILE A 97 5.57 13.95 -3.39
C ILE A 97 5.11 12.56 -3.88
N TYR A 98 5.42 12.20 -5.12
CA TYR A 98 5.11 10.89 -5.67
C TYR A 98 5.77 9.75 -4.85
N VAL A 99 7.08 9.82 -4.63
CA VAL A 99 7.80 8.78 -3.87
C VAL A 99 7.20 8.63 -2.48
N VAL A 100 7.00 9.74 -1.77
CA VAL A 100 6.48 9.70 -0.39
C VAL A 100 5.06 9.15 -0.35
N THR A 101 4.16 9.61 -1.22
CA THR A 101 2.76 9.16 -1.22
C THR A 101 2.62 7.69 -1.61
N VAL A 102 3.38 7.21 -2.59
CA VAL A 102 3.39 5.79 -2.97
C VAL A 102 3.96 4.93 -1.85
N MET A 103 5.07 5.35 -1.24
CA MET A 103 5.67 4.60 -0.13
C MET A 103 4.75 4.50 1.08
N ILE A 104 4.06 5.59 1.43
CA ILE A 104 3.10 5.57 2.55
C ILE A 104 1.88 4.71 2.19
N ALA A 105 1.31 4.83 0.98
CA ALA A 105 0.17 4.02 0.56
C ALA A 105 0.49 2.52 0.57
N LEU A 106 1.67 2.13 0.07
CA LEU A 106 2.13 0.75 0.09
C LEU A 106 2.42 0.26 1.52
N TYR A 107 3.00 1.11 2.38
CA TYR A 107 3.16 0.80 3.80
C TYR A 107 1.81 0.56 4.49
N LEU A 108 0.79 1.37 4.23
CA LEU A 108 -0.52 1.20 4.84
C LEU A 108 -1.18 -0.12 4.43
N ASP A 109 -1.01 -0.56 3.17
CA ASP A 109 -1.47 -1.88 2.73
C ASP A 109 -0.71 -3.01 3.46
N ALA A 110 0.63 -2.91 3.56
CA ALA A 110 1.45 -3.85 4.31
C ALA A 110 1.12 -3.86 5.81
N PHE A 111 0.87 -2.70 6.41
CA PHE A 111 0.46 -2.53 7.81
C PHE A 111 -0.84 -3.31 8.09
N VAL A 112 -1.86 -3.13 7.25
CA VAL A 112 -3.11 -3.89 7.35
C VAL A 112 -2.87 -5.37 7.10
N GLY A 113 -1.98 -5.72 6.17
CA GLY A 113 -1.55 -7.09 5.91
C GLY A 113 -1.00 -7.78 7.15
N VAL A 114 -0.16 -7.11 7.95
CA VAL A 114 0.35 -7.64 9.23
C VAL A 114 -0.78 -7.84 10.23
N ILE A 115 -1.71 -6.87 10.37
CA ILE A 115 -2.89 -7.01 11.23
C ILE A 115 -3.68 -8.28 10.85
N GLN A 116 -3.94 -8.46 9.55
CA GLN A 116 -4.70 -9.60 9.05
C GLN A 116 -3.94 -10.94 9.21
N ALA A 117 -2.62 -10.93 9.07
CA ALA A 117 -1.79 -12.11 9.29
C ALA A 117 -1.87 -12.58 10.75
N PHE A 118 -1.72 -11.68 11.71
CA PHE A 118 -1.85 -12.00 13.13
C PHE A 118 -3.29 -12.36 13.53
N ALA A 119 -4.30 -11.83 12.85
CA ALA A 119 -5.70 -12.20 13.11
C ALA A 119 -6.07 -13.58 12.57
N LYS A 120 -5.50 -14.02 11.44
CA LYS A 120 -6.00 -15.17 10.66
C LYS A 120 -5.07 -16.35 10.59
N LEU A 121 -3.76 -16.17 10.75
CA LEU A 121 -2.79 -17.27 10.73
C LEU A 121 -2.67 -17.87 12.15
N PRO A 122 -3.01 -19.14 12.37
CA PRO A 122 -3.04 -19.74 13.72
C PRO A 122 -1.70 -19.60 14.45
N SER A 123 -0.57 -19.78 13.77
CA SER A 123 0.78 -19.64 14.34
C SER A 123 1.09 -18.21 14.83
N LEU A 124 0.63 -17.18 14.14
CA LEU A 124 0.81 -15.81 14.55
C LEU A 124 -0.25 -15.38 15.59
N HIS A 125 -1.47 -15.86 15.43
CA HIS A 125 -2.55 -15.59 16.38
C HIS A 125 -2.22 -16.07 17.79
N THR A 126 -1.60 -17.24 17.93
CA THR A 126 -1.15 -17.76 19.24
C THR A 126 -0.07 -16.92 19.88
N LEU A 127 0.74 -16.19 19.10
CA LEU A 127 1.80 -15.31 19.59
C LEU A 127 1.28 -13.93 20.04
N ALA A 128 0.18 -13.48 19.46
CA ALA A 128 -0.43 -12.17 19.76
C ALA A 128 -1.95 -12.20 19.57
N PRO A 129 -2.69 -12.87 20.48
CA PRO A 129 -4.13 -13.06 20.34
C PRO A 129 -4.93 -11.74 20.37
N THR A 130 -4.45 -10.73 21.11
CA THR A 130 -5.10 -9.42 21.24
C THR A 130 -4.47 -8.34 20.36
N GLN A 131 -3.38 -8.69 19.65
CA GLN A 131 -2.60 -7.74 18.83
C GLN A 131 -2.02 -6.55 19.63
N THR A 132 -1.81 -6.73 20.92
CA THR A 132 -1.14 -5.77 21.81
C THR A 132 0.18 -6.34 22.35
N GLU A 133 0.43 -7.61 22.13
CA GLU A 133 1.61 -8.32 22.61
C GLU A 133 2.88 -7.97 21.82
N PRO A 134 4.07 -8.12 22.42
CA PRO A 134 5.34 -7.75 21.81
C PRO A 134 5.58 -8.30 20.40
N PRO A 135 5.25 -9.56 20.05
CA PRO A 135 5.48 -10.08 18.69
C PRO A 135 4.75 -9.27 17.61
N PHE A 136 3.52 -8.84 17.86
CA PHE A 136 2.76 -8.00 16.93
C PHE A 136 3.38 -6.61 16.79
N LEU A 137 3.71 -5.97 17.93
CA LEU A 137 4.32 -4.63 17.94
C LEU A 137 5.69 -4.64 17.23
N ILE A 138 6.50 -5.68 17.48
CA ILE A 138 7.80 -5.86 16.80
C ILE A 138 7.58 -5.99 15.28
N GLY A 139 6.62 -6.83 14.85
CA GLY A 139 6.29 -6.99 13.44
C GLY A 139 5.94 -5.66 12.77
N GLN A 140 5.08 -4.85 13.40
CA GLN A 140 4.70 -3.53 12.89
C GLN A 140 5.88 -2.55 12.84
N VAL A 141 6.71 -2.51 13.88
CA VAL A 141 7.91 -1.64 13.92
C VAL A 141 8.92 -2.06 12.85
N VAL A 142 9.14 -3.35 12.63
CA VAL A 142 10.05 -3.87 11.60
C VAL A 142 9.54 -3.45 10.21
N VAL A 143 8.26 -3.66 9.92
CA VAL A 143 7.67 -3.24 8.63
C VAL A 143 7.79 -1.73 8.44
N LEU A 144 7.47 -0.93 9.46
CA LEU A 144 7.64 0.53 9.40
C LEU A 144 9.09 0.92 9.10
N ALA A 145 10.05 0.34 9.82
CA ALA A 145 11.47 0.63 9.65
C ALA A 145 11.96 0.30 8.23
N ILE A 146 11.51 -0.84 7.67
CA ILE A 146 11.82 -1.24 6.29
C ILE A 146 11.28 -0.18 5.31
N PHE A 147 10.01 0.20 5.43
CA PHE A 147 9.41 1.18 4.51
C PHE A 147 10.01 2.58 4.64
N VAL A 148 10.37 3.01 5.85
CA VAL A 148 11.09 4.27 6.07
C VAL A 148 12.46 4.24 5.39
N LEU A 149 13.23 3.15 5.58
CA LEU A 149 14.53 2.98 4.94
C LEU A 149 14.40 2.98 3.41
N LEU A 150 13.50 2.16 2.87
CA LEU A 150 13.26 2.09 1.42
C LEU A 150 12.80 3.44 0.86
N GLY A 151 11.95 4.17 1.58
CA GLY A 151 11.52 5.52 1.21
C GLY A 151 12.66 6.51 1.13
N ILE A 152 13.55 6.52 2.14
CA ILE A 152 14.75 7.38 2.13
C ILE A 152 15.67 7.04 0.96
N LEU A 153 15.91 5.75 0.72
CA LEU A 153 16.75 5.29 -0.38
C LEU A 153 16.11 5.61 -1.74
N ALA A 154 14.80 5.40 -1.90
CA ALA A 154 14.06 5.74 -3.11
C ALA A 154 14.09 7.25 -3.39
N MET A 155 13.98 8.09 -2.37
CA MET A 155 14.13 9.54 -2.53
C MET A 155 15.52 9.94 -3.04
N ARG A 156 16.56 9.23 -2.64
CA ARG A 156 17.94 9.48 -3.10
C ARG A 156 18.20 8.91 -4.49
N GLY A 157 17.68 7.72 -4.79
CA GLY A 157 17.91 7.00 -6.05
C GLY A 157 17.09 7.53 -7.22
N PHE A 158 15.82 7.86 -6.99
CA PHE A 158 14.89 8.20 -8.04
C PHE A 158 15.18 9.56 -8.68
N ARG A 159 15.74 9.53 -9.90
CA ARG A 159 16.02 10.69 -10.73
C ARG A 159 15.40 10.48 -12.11
N PRO A 160 14.08 10.71 -12.28
CA PRO A 160 13.43 10.50 -13.57
C PRO A 160 14.11 11.35 -14.63
N VAL A 161 14.46 10.73 -15.76
CA VAL A 161 14.99 11.45 -16.91
C VAL A 161 13.86 12.31 -17.46
N VAL A 162 13.91 13.60 -17.20
CA VAL A 162 13.00 14.56 -17.83
C VAL A 162 13.39 14.63 -19.28
N SER A 163 12.65 13.91 -20.16
CA SER A 163 12.79 14.06 -21.60
C SER A 163 12.61 15.55 -21.95
N ARG A 164 13.68 16.23 -22.31
CA ARG A 164 13.60 17.56 -22.94
C ARG A 164 12.99 17.34 -24.33
N ARG A 165 11.69 17.52 -24.42
CA ARG A 165 11.03 17.81 -25.68
C ARG A 165 10.60 19.26 -25.67
#